data_07202881997ba1e279857e553aaf878f
#
_entry.id   07202881997ba1e279857e553aaf878f
#
_cell.length_a   1.000
_cell.length_b   1.000
_cell.length_c   1.000
_cell.angle_alpha   90.00
_cell.angle_beta   90.00
_cell.angle_gamma   90.00
#
_symmetry.space_group_name_H-M   'P 1'
#
loop_
_entity.id
_entity.type
_entity.pdbx_description
1 polymer ?
#
loop_
_entity_poly.entity_id
_entity_poly.type
_entity_poly.pdbx_seq_one_letter_code
_entity_poly.pdbx_strand_id
1 'polypeptide(L)'
;MSKGNKVKIVIEGIILLFIVYCVVLKMLPVSTGRLSTYEEINDAVATAASRYKNTVTLKTTGEPYMDYQSVLDKLMEKNMYAGGEFYAFSYVYTPDSGGEKVAVKINHMSRLKSFLVFIRSGQISGKIKGLSDYEKVKAVHDYIILHNEYNRSSGGACNTLYRGDSACNGYALAFYIIMKKAGVPVTCEYGFGLESEHLWNRVQVDGHWYNIDLTWDDLGGQNVGYDYFLKSDADWQGHDHGGSDAETSMDVTGKTAAEYYRMFPNYNAIMIWSIIGVIAAGFALYIWLLDRKMKRKKLEKARLEAQEEAQRMEELHKRMQVVTGAFTDEATVPANENAVTDYQTAPYTTQMAENVDETTMNHEQPQTADSAESASQNKGSGAHSGFRLKQDD
;
A
#
# COMPACT_ATOMS: atom_id res chain seq x y z
N MET A 1 28.11 -18.72 10.99
CA MET A 1 26.85 -17.96 10.79
C MET A 1 25.86 -18.81 10.02
N SER A 2 24.68 -19.07 10.56
CA SER A 2 23.66 -19.89 9.89
C SER A 2 23.16 -19.21 8.60
N LYS A 3 22.66 -20.00 7.61
CA LYS A 3 22.09 -19.47 6.36
C LYS A 3 20.99 -18.39 6.64
N GLY A 4 20.21 -18.56 7.70
CA GLY A 4 19.16 -17.61 8.09
C GLY A 4 19.71 -16.25 8.56
N ASN A 5 20.84 -16.23 9.26
CA ASN A 5 21.45 -14.97 9.70
C ASN A 5 22.07 -14.19 8.52
N LYS A 6 22.57 -14.87 7.49
CA LYS A 6 23.09 -14.21 6.27
C LYS A 6 21.98 -13.54 5.49
N VAL A 7 20.82 -14.21 5.33
CA VAL A 7 19.65 -13.65 4.64
C VAL A 7 19.10 -12.44 5.39
N LYS A 8 19.02 -12.50 6.72
CA LYS A 8 18.56 -11.38 7.55
C LYS A 8 19.44 -10.15 7.38
N ILE A 9 20.78 -10.30 7.45
CA ILE A 9 21.74 -9.19 7.27
C ILE A 9 21.61 -8.57 5.88
N VAL A 10 21.43 -9.38 4.84
CA VAL A 10 21.24 -8.87 3.47
C VAL A 10 19.95 -8.04 3.35
N ILE A 11 18.85 -8.52 3.92
CA ILE A 11 17.56 -7.78 3.90
C ILE A 11 17.69 -6.46 4.68
N GLU A 12 18.27 -6.49 5.88
CA GLU A 12 18.51 -5.29 6.70
C GLU A 12 19.44 -4.30 5.98
N GLY A 13 20.45 -4.78 5.27
CA GLY A 13 21.33 -3.96 4.45
C GLY A 13 20.60 -3.29 3.28
N ILE A 14 19.74 -4.02 2.57
CA ILE A 14 18.93 -3.47 1.46
C ILE A 14 17.97 -2.40 1.99
N ILE A 15 17.29 -2.65 3.11
CA ILE A 15 16.38 -1.68 3.73
C ILE A 15 17.14 -0.42 4.15
N LEU A 16 18.30 -0.57 4.77
CA LEU A 16 19.15 0.56 5.18
C LEU A 16 19.61 1.37 3.97
N LEU A 17 20.09 0.72 2.91
CA LEU A 17 20.48 1.38 1.66
C LEU A 17 19.32 2.14 1.03
N PHE A 18 18.12 1.56 1.04
CA PHE A 18 16.93 2.23 0.54
C PHE A 18 16.55 3.47 1.38
N ILE A 19 16.65 3.36 2.72
CA ILE A 19 16.42 4.51 3.61
C ILE A 19 17.45 5.61 3.34
N VAL A 20 18.74 5.28 3.25
CA VAL A 20 19.82 6.22 2.94
C VAL A 20 19.59 6.88 1.60
N TYR A 21 19.25 6.12 0.55
CA TYR A 21 18.90 6.64 -0.77
C TYR A 21 17.74 7.65 -0.69
N CYS A 22 16.68 7.32 0.05
CA CYS A 22 15.55 8.21 0.24
C CYS A 22 15.91 9.53 0.97
N VAL A 23 16.81 9.45 1.96
CA VAL A 23 17.30 10.63 2.70
C VAL A 23 18.18 11.49 1.79
N VAL A 24 19.13 10.88 1.08
CA VAL A 24 20.04 11.59 0.16
C VAL A 24 19.25 12.32 -0.92
N LEU A 25 18.25 11.69 -1.54
CA LEU A 25 17.39 12.35 -2.53
C LEU A 25 16.71 13.60 -2.00
N LYS A 26 16.27 13.59 -0.72
CA LYS A 26 15.67 14.77 -0.08
C LYS A 26 16.70 15.87 0.19
N MET A 27 17.95 15.51 0.45
CA MET A 27 19.02 16.46 0.77
C MET A 27 19.62 17.13 -0.45
N LEU A 28 19.53 16.49 -1.65
CA LEU A 28 20.04 17.09 -2.87
C LEU A 28 19.39 18.45 -3.13
N PRO A 29 20.16 19.49 -3.47
CA PRO A 29 19.60 20.78 -3.85
C PRO A 29 18.72 20.62 -5.10
N VAL A 30 17.68 21.41 -5.21
CA VAL A 30 16.78 21.45 -6.37
C VAL A 30 17.38 22.36 -7.45
N SER A 31 18.05 23.43 -7.02
CA SER A 31 18.77 24.37 -7.87
C SER A 31 20.04 24.82 -7.13
N THR A 32 21.11 25.07 -7.87
CA THR A 32 22.40 25.53 -7.33
C THR A 32 22.67 27.00 -7.60
N GLY A 33 21.80 27.69 -8.37
CA GLY A 33 21.94 29.07 -8.76
C GLY A 33 20.64 29.87 -8.72
N ARG A 34 20.68 31.11 -9.22
CA ARG A 34 19.46 31.88 -9.48
C ARG A 34 18.83 31.41 -10.78
N LEU A 35 17.52 31.25 -10.75
CA LEU A 35 16.70 30.88 -11.90
C LEU A 35 16.28 32.17 -12.63
N SER A 36 16.35 32.17 -13.93
CA SER A 36 16.15 33.36 -14.77
C SER A 36 14.89 33.29 -15.61
N THR A 37 14.36 32.10 -15.85
CA THR A 37 13.18 31.90 -16.68
C THR A 37 12.07 31.22 -15.85
N TYR A 38 10.81 31.45 -16.24
CA TYR A 38 9.66 30.77 -15.65
C TYR A 38 9.75 29.24 -15.84
N GLU A 39 10.34 28.81 -16.96
CA GLU A 39 10.51 27.39 -17.24
C GLU A 39 11.47 26.70 -16.25
N GLU A 40 12.59 27.36 -15.93
CA GLU A 40 13.52 26.89 -14.90
C GLU A 40 12.87 26.85 -13.51
N ILE A 41 12.02 27.83 -13.21
CA ILE A 41 11.30 27.92 -11.93
C ILE A 41 10.29 26.77 -11.81
N ASN A 42 9.47 26.57 -12.85
CA ASN A 42 8.48 25.48 -12.90
C ASN A 42 9.15 24.10 -12.83
N ASP A 43 10.28 23.91 -13.53
CA ASP A 43 11.07 22.68 -13.47
C ASP A 43 11.64 22.42 -12.08
N ALA A 44 12.11 23.46 -11.39
CA ALA A 44 12.61 23.35 -10.02
C ALA A 44 11.50 22.95 -9.04
N VAL A 45 10.29 23.52 -9.17
CA VAL A 45 9.13 23.12 -8.35
C VAL A 45 8.72 21.68 -8.63
N ALA A 46 8.61 21.29 -9.90
CA ALA A 46 8.32 19.91 -10.32
C ALA A 46 9.38 18.92 -9.81
N THR A 47 10.67 19.33 -9.85
CA THR A 47 11.77 18.53 -9.30
C THR A 47 11.66 18.36 -7.80
N ALA A 48 11.27 19.40 -7.05
CA ALA A 48 11.03 19.30 -5.62
C ALA A 48 9.88 18.34 -5.31
N ALA A 49 8.75 18.48 -6.01
CA ALA A 49 7.59 17.62 -5.89
C ALA A 49 7.90 16.15 -6.23
N SER A 50 8.65 15.89 -7.32
CA SER A 50 9.06 14.53 -7.73
C SER A 50 9.90 13.81 -6.66
N ARG A 51 10.58 14.57 -5.79
CA ARG A 51 11.36 14.09 -4.65
C ARG A 51 10.55 14.09 -3.35
N TYR A 52 9.25 14.36 -3.40
CA TYR A 52 8.34 14.42 -2.24
C TYR A 52 8.74 15.49 -1.23
N LYS A 53 9.23 16.64 -1.69
CA LYS A 53 9.44 17.81 -0.86
C LYS A 53 8.14 18.60 -0.78
N ASN A 54 7.71 18.92 0.43
CA ASN A 54 6.53 19.75 0.66
C ASN A 54 6.85 21.25 0.67
N THR A 55 8.13 21.59 0.71
CA THR A 55 8.62 22.97 0.63
C THR A 55 9.92 23.02 -0.16
N VAL A 56 10.11 24.09 -0.92
CA VAL A 56 11.38 24.41 -1.56
C VAL A 56 11.63 25.92 -1.51
N THR A 57 12.88 26.31 -1.31
CA THR A 57 13.31 27.70 -1.43
C THR A 57 14.15 27.84 -2.69
N LEU A 58 13.75 28.77 -3.55
CA LEU A 58 14.42 29.10 -4.80
C LEU A 58 14.97 30.51 -4.71
N LYS A 59 15.91 30.84 -5.61
CA LYS A 59 16.37 32.21 -5.87
C LYS A 59 16.13 32.52 -7.33
N THR A 60 15.52 33.65 -7.63
CA THR A 60 15.22 34.08 -9.00
C THR A 60 15.91 35.44 -9.30
N THR A 61 16.15 35.72 -10.57
CA THR A 61 16.72 37.00 -10.99
C THR A 61 15.69 38.12 -11.08
N GLY A 62 14.41 37.80 -11.10
CA GLY A 62 13.28 38.73 -11.14
C GLY A 62 12.08 38.14 -10.41
N GLU A 63 10.93 38.80 -10.57
CA GLU A 63 9.67 38.37 -9.98
C GLU A 63 9.31 36.95 -10.47
N PRO A 64 9.00 36.02 -9.55
CA PRO A 64 8.70 34.64 -9.92
C PRO A 64 7.31 34.54 -10.54
N TYR A 65 7.22 33.77 -11.63
CA TYR A 65 5.95 33.31 -12.17
C TYR A 65 5.96 31.79 -12.22
N MET A 66 4.87 31.18 -11.75
CA MET A 66 4.67 29.75 -11.74
C MET A 66 3.31 29.40 -12.29
N ASP A 67 3.31 28.50 -13.27
CA ASP A 67 2.12 27.99 -13.92
C ASP A 67 1.83 26.55 -13.49
N TYR A 68 0.57 26.30 -13.08
CA TYR A 68 0.18 24.99 -12.58
C TYR A 68 0.31 23.90 -13.64
N GLN A 69 -0.16 24.16 -14.88
CA GLN A 69 -0.07 23.19 -15.98
C GLN A 69 1.38 22.82 -16.26
N SER A 70 2.25 23.80 -16.40
CA SER A 70 3.67 23.58 -16.67
C SER A 70 4.37 22.78 -15.55
N VAL A 71 4.06 23.07 -14.29
CA VAL A 71 4.60 22.31 -13.15
C VAL A 71 4.07 20.87 -13.16
N LEU A 72 2.77 20.68 -13.43
CA LEU A 72 2.14 19.36 -13.48
C LEU A 72 2.74 18.51 -14.61
N ASP A 73 2.87 19.03 -15.81
CA ASP A 73 3.43 18.32 -16.97
C ASP A 73 4.86 17.84 -16.69
N LYS A 74 5.72 18.74 -16.22
CA LYS A 74 7.10 18.40 -15.86
C LYS A 74 7.17 17.39 -14.72
N LEU A 75 6.24 17.46 -13.77
CA LEU A 75 6.17 16.51 -12.65
C LEU A 75 5.69 15.14 -13.12
N MET A 76 4.69 15.07 -14.01
CA MET A 76 4.21 13.83 -14.60
C MET A 76 5.29 13.11 -15.40
N GLU A 77 6.12 13.85 -16.14
CA GLU A 77 7.29 13.29 -16.83
C GLU A 77 8.34 12.75 -15.87
N LYS A 78 8.66 13.49 -14.80
CA LYS A 78 9.69 13.10 -13.82
C LYS A 78 9.25 11.95 -12.92
N ASN A 79 8.00 11.99 -12.46
CA ASN A 79 7.43 11.00 -11.52
C ASN A 79 5.90 11.07 -11.51
N MET A 80 5.24 10.37 -12.42
CA MET A 80 3.78 10.41 -12.54
C MET A 80 3.03 9.99 -11.27
N TYR A 81 3.62 9.15 -10.42
CA TYR A 81 2.97 8.74 -9.17
C TYR A 81 3.04 9.83 -8.09
N ALA A 82 4.11 10.63 -8.08
CA ALA A 82 4.14 11.85 -7.28
C ALA A 82 3.17 12.89 -7.86
N GLY A 83 3.11 13.03 -9.19
CA GLY A 83 2.15 13.87 -9.89
C GLY A 83 0.70 13.52 -9.57
N GLY A 84 0.37 12.23 -9.42
CA GLY A 84 -0.94 11.77 -9.01
C GLY A 84 -1.42 12.29 -7.65
N GLU A 85 -0.53 12.81 -6.83
CA GLU A 85 -0.84 13.43 -5.54
C GLU A 85 -0.66 14.96 -5.55
N PHE A 86 -0.30 15.55 -6.69
CA PHE A 86 -0.09 16.98 -6.83
C PHE A 86 -1.40 17.68 -7.19
N TYR A 87 -1.91 18.55 -6.32
CA TYR A 87 -3.16 19.26 -6.57
C TYR A 87 -3.11 20.75 -6.22
N ALA A 88 -2.07 21.22 -5.54
CA ALA A 88 -1.91 22.63 -5.26
C ALA A 88 -0.48 22.99 -4.87
N PHE A 89 -0.10 24.21 -5.13
CA PHE A 89 1.05 24.86 -4.49
C PHE A 89 0.74 26.33 -4.25
N SER A 90 1.47 26.94 -3.35
CA SER A 90 1.45 28.36 -3.10
C SER A 90 2.87 28.88 -2.91
N TYR A 91 3.11 30.13 -3.19
CA TYR A 91 4.42 30.74 -2.99
C TYR A 91 4.35 32.16 -2.49
N VAL A 92 5.39 32.55 -1.78
CA VAL A 92 5.66 33.94 -1.37
C VAL A 92 7.10 34.25 -1.75
N TYR A 93 7.35 35.49 -2.11
CA TYR A 93 8.71 35.94 -2.43
C TYR A 93 9.08 37.23 -1.71
N THR A 94 10.36 37.42 -1.48
CA THR A 94 10.94 38.57 -0.80
C THR A 94 12.21 39.00 -1.52
N PRO A 95 12.48 40.30 -1.59
CA PRO A 95 13.73 40.81 -2.18
C PRO A 95 14.97 40.13 -1.59
N ASP A 96 15.92 39.78 -2.46
CA ASP A 96 17.22 39.22 -2.10
C ASP A 96 18.31 39.87 -2.98
N SER A 97 19.54 39.85 -2.53
CA SER A 97 20.67 40.44 -3.28
C SER A 97 20.73 39.89 -4.70
N GLY A 98 20.37 40.74 -5.70
CA GLY A 98 20.37 40.42 -7.13
C GLY A 98 19.11 39.69 -7.63
N GLY A 99 17.95 39.83 -6.95
CA GLY A 99 16.66 39.26 -7.38
C GLY A 99 15.75 38.94 -6.20
N GLU A 100 15.01 37.83 -6.29
CA GLU A 100 14.04 37.42 -5.30
C GLU A 100 14.41 36.08 -4.63
N LYS A 101 14.04 35.91 -3.37
CA LYS A 101 14.01 34.64 -2.64
C LYS A 101 12.58 34.16 -2.57
N VAL A 102 12.30 33.00 -3.15
CA VAL A 102 10.96 32.42 -3.30
C VAL A 102 10.81 31.21 -2.39
N ALA A 103 9.84 31.23 -1.49
CA ALA A 103 9.45 30.09 -0.68
C ALA A 103 8.20 29.47 -1.27
N VAL A 104 8.31 28.27 -1.82
CA VAL A 104 7.19 27.50 -2.39
C VAL A 104 6.77 26.43 -1.41
N LYS A 105 5.47 26.40 -1.11
CA LYS A 105 4.81 25.34 -0.36
C LYS A 105 4.00 24.48 -1.34
N ILE A 106 4.32 23.20 -1.40
CA ILE A 106 3.62 22.21 -2.21
C ILE A 106 2.68 21.44 -1.28
N ASN A 107 1.51 21.03 -1.77
CA ASN A 107 0.60 20.19 -0.99
C ASN A 107 1.30 18.90 -0.50
N HIS A 108 0.71 18.23 0.47
CA HIS A 108 1.33 17.08 1.13
C HIS A 108 1.62 15.92 0.18
N MET A 109 2.87 15.88 -0.27
CA MET A 109 3.38 14.80 -1.11
C MET A 109 3.71 13.56 -0.26
N SER A 110 3.16 12.41 -0.61
CA SER A 110 3.31 11.18 0.16
C SER A 110 3.81 10.02 -0.70
N ARG A 111 4.99 9.49 -0.37
CA ARG A 111 5.53 8.28 -1.02
C ARG A 111 4.63 7.05 -0.83
N LEU A 112 3.99 6.93 0.33
CA LEU A 112 3.08 5.82 0.58
C LEU A 112 1.85 5.90 -0.33
N LYS A 113 1.24 7.08 -0.45
CA LYS A 113 0.11 7.28 -1.37
C LYS A 113 0.52 6.98 -2.82
N SER A 114 1.65 7.50 -3.27
CA SER A 114 2.18 7.25 -4.62
C SER A 114 2.45 5.76 -4.85
N PHE A 115 2.98 5.03 -3.87
CA PHE A 115 3.16 3.58 -3.95
C PHE A 115 1.82 2.83 -4.04
N LEU A 116 0.82 3.25 -3.27
CA LEU A 116 -0.53 2.70 -3.37
C LEU A 116 -1.13 2.95 -4.76
N VAL A 117 -0.99 4.16 -5.31
CA VAL A 117 -1.41 4.50 -6.68
C VAL A 117 -0.70 3.60 -7.71
N PHE A 118 0.61 3.39 -7.55
CA PHE A 118 1.37 2.47 -8.41
C PHE A 118 0.77 1.06 -8.42
N ILE A 119 0.44 0.52 -7.24
CA ILE A 119 -0.15 -0.82 -7.13
C ILE A 119 -1.53 -0.85 -7.79
N ARG A 120 -2.45 0.05 -7.39
CA ARG A 120 -3.84 0.01 -7.85
C ARG A 120 -3.95 0.28 -9.34
N SER A 121 -3.22 1.26 -9.86
CA SER A 121 -3.21 1.52 -11.31
C SER A 121 -2.67 0.33 -12.10
N GLY A 122 -1.68 -0.41 -11.56
CA GLY A 122 -1.19 -1.65 -12.15
C GLY A 122 -2.22 -2.78 -12.16
N GLN A 123 -2.99 -2.92 -11.09
CA GLN A 123 -4.09 -3.89 -11.01
C GLN A 123 -5.18 -3.59 -12.04
N ILE A 124 -5.58 -2.32 -12.16
CA ILE A 124 -6.62 -1.89 -13.10
C ILE A 124 -6.14 -2.03 -14.54
N SER A 125 -4.96 -1.49 -14.88
CA SER A 125 -4.40 -1.58 -16.24
C SER A 125 -4.19 -3.04 -16.69
N GLY A 126 -3.85 -3.93 -15.76
CA GLY A 126 -3.73 -5.37 -16.03
C GLY A 126 -5.05 -6.03 -16.44
N LYS A 127 -6.19 -5.53 -15.92
CA LYS A 127 -7.53 -6.07 -16.25
C LYS A 127 -8.04 -5.66 -17.62
N ILE A 128 -7.62 -4.50 -18.10
CA ILE A 128 -8.01 -3.97 -19.42
C ILE A 128 -7.00 -4.30 -20.52
N LYS A 129 -5.98 -5.10 -20.21
CA LYS A 129 -4.99 -5.53 -21.19
C LYS A 129 -5.67 -6.32 -22.31
N GLY A 130 -5.40 -5.92 -23.55
CA GLY A 130 -5.95 -6.58 -24.75
C GLY A 130 -7.30 -6.03 -25.24
N LEU A 131 -7.90 -5.07 -24.50
CA LEU A 131 -9.02 -4.28 -25.01
C LEU A 131 -8.52 -3.25 -26.04
N SER A 132 -9.41 -2.81 -26.93
CA SER A 132 -9.17 -1.65 -27.81
C SER A 132 -8.96 -0.37 -26.97
N ASP A 133 -8.40 0.69 -27.55
CA ASP A 133 -8.16 1.93 -26.77
C ASP A 133 -9.48 2.57 -26.35
N TYR A 134 -10.51 2.54 -27.21
CA TYR A 134 -11.87 2.96 -26.84
C TYR A 134 -12.39 2.17 -25.62
N GLU A 135 -12.31 0.83 -25.65
CA GLU A 135 -12.79 0.00 -24.54
C GLU A 135 -12.00 0.21 -23.24
N LYS A 136 -10.67 0.45 -23.34
CA LYS A 136 -9.86 0.79 -22.17
C LYS A 136 -10.31 2.10 -21.56
N VAL A 137 -10.48 3.13 -22.39
CA VAL A 137 -10.94 4.47 -21.97
C VAL A 137 -12.29 4.35 -21.29
N LYS A 138 -13.27 3.71 -21.95
CA LYS A 138 -14.61 3.55 -21.40
C LYS A 138 -14.63 2.72 -20.11
N ALA A 139 -13.90 1.62 -20.06
CA ALA A 139 -13.85 0.77 -18.87
C ALA A 139 -13.30 1.51 -17.65
N VAL A 140 -12.28 2.36 -17.83
CA VAL A 140 -11.67 3.12 -16.73
C VAL A 140 -12.50 4.33 -16.36
N HIS A 141 -13.09 5.02 -17.32
CA HIS A 141 -14.06 6.09 -17.10
C HIS A 141 -15.20 5.58 -16.21
N ASP A 142 -15.90 4.56 -16.66
CA ASP A 142 -17.04 3.97 -15.95
C ASP A 142 -16.64 3.42 -14.56
N TYR A 143 -15.48 2.80 -14.46
CA TYR A 143 -14.96 2.29 -13.19
C TYR A 143 -14.68 3.42 -12.18
N ILE A 144 -14.00 4.48 -12.61
CA ILE A 144 -13.67 5.59 -11.71
C ILE A 144 -14.95 6.27 -11.22
N ILE A 145 -15.89 6.56 -12.09
CA ILE A 145 -17.17 7.21 -11.73
C ILE A 145 -17.96 6.33 -10.76
N LEU A 146 -18.19 5.06 -11.08
CA LEU A 146 -18.93 4.14 -10.21
C LEU A 146 -18.22 3.81 -8.89
N HIS A 147 -16.93 4.09 -8.78
CA HIS A 147 -16.13 3.85 -7.58
C HIS A 147 -16.05 5.08 -6.66
N ASN A 148 -16.42 6.25 -7.16
CA ASN A 148 -16.23 7.52 -6.47
C ASN A 148 -17.53 8.29 -6.24
N GLU A 149 -17.45 9.20 -5.27
CA GLU A 149 -18.38 10.30 -5.07
C GLU A 149 -17.59 11.61 -5.11
N TYR A 150 -18.13 12.63 -5.78
CA TYR A 150 -17.48 13.92 -5.87
C TYR A 150 -17.36 14.59 -4.49
N ASN A 151 -16.16 14.92 -4.08
CA ASN A 151 -15.87 15.59 -2.81
C ASN A 151 -14.83 16.71 -3.01
N ARG A 152 -15.28 17.96 -2.98
CA ARG A 152 -14.44 19.15 -3.19
C ARG A 152 -13.27 19.26 -2.17
N SER A 153 -13.41 18.67 -0.99
CA SER A 153 -12.39 18.72 0.07
C SER A 153 -11.35 17.60 -0.01
N SER A 154 -11.50 16.69 -0.96
CA SER A 154 -10.63 15.53 -1.16
C SER A 154 -9.90 15.64 -2.49
N GLY A 155 -8.65 15.24 -2.58
CA GLY A 155 -7.89 15.34 -3.84
C GLY A 155 -6.81 14.28 -3.97
N GLY A 156 -6.34 14.12 -5.23
CA GLY A 156 -5.29 13.21 -5.61
C GLY A 156 -5.76 11.79 -5.95
N ALA A 157 -5.01 11.14 -6.83
CA ALA A 157 -5.34 9.82 -7.36
C ALA A 157 -5.49 8.71 -6.30
N CYS A 158 -4.77 8.82 -5.18
CA CYS A 158 -4.89 7.83 -4.10
C CYS A 158 -6.28 7.86 -3.45
N ASN A 159 -6.85 9.04 -3.24
CA ASN A 159 -8.20 9.15 -2.70
C ASN A 159 -9.22 8.54 -3.66
N THR A 160 -9.15 8.88 -4.94
CA THR A 160 -9.99 8.30 -6.00
C THR A 160 -9.92 6.77 -6.01
N LEU A 161 -8.72 6.20 -5.96
CA LEU A 161 -8.53 4.76 -6.16
C LEU A 161 -8.74 3.90 -4.91
N TYR A 162 -8.69 4.47 -3.71
CA TYR A 162 -8.79 3.71 -2.46
C TYR A 162 -9.91 4.15 -1.53
N ARG A 163 -10.20 5.45 -1.46
CA ARG A 163 -11.27 5.95 -0.59
C ARG A 163 -12.61 6.02 -1.30
N GLY A 164 -12.57 6.26 -2.62
CA GLY A 164 -13.76 6.42 -3.43
C GLY A 164 -14.40 7.80 -3.23
N ASP A 165 -13.59 8.83 -2.91
CA ASP A 165 -14.04 10.21 -2.84
C ASP A 165 -12.94 11.16 -3.32
N SER A 166 -13.25 12.06 -4.25
CA SER A 166 -12.29 13.10 -4.63
C SER A 166 -12.91 14.26 -5.43
N ALA A 167 -12.14 15.35 -5.56
CA ALA A 167 -12.43 16.45 -6.48
C ALA A 167 -11.91 16.13 -7.90
N CYS A 168 -12.11 17.06 -8.86
CA CYS A 168 -11.72 16.92 -10.26
C CYS A 168 -10.27 16.42 -10.46
N ASN A 169 -9.34 16.96 -9.68
CA ASN A 169 -7.93 16.56 -9.77
C ASN A 169 -7.69 15.08 -9.46
N GLY A 170 -8.45 14.48 -8.55
CA GLY A 170 -8.32 13.06 -8.27
C GLY A 170 -8.83 12.20 -9.41
N TYR A 171 -9.98 12.55 -10.01
CA TYR A 171 -10.54 11.88 -11.19
C TYR A 171 -9.55 11.93 -12.35
N ALA A 172 -9.12 13.14 -12.72
CA ALA A 172 -8.22 13.35 -13.86
C ALA A 172 -6.85 12.68 -13.68
N LEU A 173 -6.23 12.81 -12.49
CA LEU A 173 -4.92 12.23 -12.22
C LEU A 173 -4.96 10.70 -12.13
N ALA A 174 -6.02 10.11 -11.57
CA ALA A 174 -6.21 8.66 -11.54
C ALA A 174 -6.39 8.10 -12.96
N PHE A 175 -7.24 8.72 -13.77
CA PHE A 175 -7.45 8.36 -15.16
C PHE A 175 -6.15 8.44 -15.96
N TYR A 176 -5.43 9.56 -15.87
CA TYR A 176 -4.12 9.74 -16.53
C TYR A 176 -3.17 8.59 -16.23
N ILE A 177 -2.95 8.28 -14.95
CA ILE A 177 -1.97 7.26 -14.55
C ILE A 177 -2.38 5.86 -15.06
N ILE A 178 -3.67 5.53 -15.03
CA ILE A 178 -4.15 4.24 -15.53
C ILE A 178 -3.99 4.15 -17.04
N MET A 179 -4.37 5.20 -17.79
CA MET A 179 -4.24 5.24 -19.25
C MET A 179 -2.78 5.16 -19.69
N LYS A 180 -1.88 5.93 -19.08
CA LYS A 180 -0.42 5.81 -19.35
C LYS A 180 0.08 4.38 -19.15
N LYS A 181 -0.33 3.71 -18.07
CA LYS A 181 0.05 2.30 -17.83
C LYS A 181 -0.58 1.33 -18.80
N ALA A 182 -1.77 1.63 -19.31
CA ALA A 182 -2.47 0.83 -20.30
C ALA A 182 -1.95 1.07 -21.73
N GLY A 183 -1.00 2.02 -21.90
CA GLY A 183 -0.39 2.35 -23.20
C GLY A 183 -1.27 3.25 -24.07
N VAL A 184 -2.26 3.94 -23.49
CA VAL A 184 -3.11 4.91 -24.19
C VAL A 184 -2.52 6.29 -23.99
N PRO A 185 -2.24 7.09 -25.06
CA PRO A 185 -1.78 8.45 -24.94
C PRO A 185 -2.82 9.32 -24.23
N VAL A 186 -2.40 10.08 -23.24
CA VAL A 186 -3.29 10.89 -22.39
C VAL A 186 -2.52 12.09 -21.81
N THR A 187 -3.19 13.23 -21.66
CA THR A 187 -2.71 14.44 -20.98
C THR A 187 -3.66 14.84 -19.85
N CYS A 188 -3.19 15.67 -18.92
CA CYS A 188 -4.03 16.41 -17.99
C CYS A 188 -4.11 17.84 -18.47
N GLU A 189 -5.28 18.44 -18.44
CA GLU A 189 -5.53 19.81 -18.85
C GLU A 189 -6.08 20.59 -17.65
N TYR A 190 -5.44 21.70 -17.32
CA TYR A 190 -5.85 22.61 -16.27
C TYR A 190 -6.35 23.90 -16.88
N GLY A 191 -7.50 24.35 -16.43
CA GLY A 191 -8.13 25.58 -16.86
C GLY A 191 -9.33 25.93 -16.00
N PHE A 192 -10.36 26.51 -16.61
CA PHE A 192 -11.59 26.85 -15.94
C PHE A 192 -12.74 26.01 -16.50
N GLY A 193 -13.50 25.40 -15.58
CA GLY A 193 -14.77 24.75 -15.87
C GLY A 193 -15.88 25.59 -15.27
N LEU A 194 -16.77 26.18 -16.10
CA LEU A 194 -17.70 27.24 -15.73
C LEU A 194 -16.96 28.44 -15.11
N GLU A 195 -17.04 28.65 -13.81
CA GLU A 195 -16.41 29.79 -13.12
C GLU A 195 -15.34 29.38 -12.09
N SER A 196 -14.86 28.14 -12.13
CA SER A 196 -13.89 27.62 -11.16
C SER A 196 -12.72 26.89 -11.81
N GLU A 197 -11.56 26.93 -11.17
CA GLU A 197 -10.42 26.10 -11.55
C GLU A 197 -10.82 24.63 -11.66
N HIS A 198 -10.39 23.99 -12.74
CA HIS A 198 -10.79 22.64 -13.08
C HIS A 198 -9.66 21.85 -13.72
N LEU A 199 -9.71 20.53 -13.59
CA LEU A 199 -8.75 19.60 -14.19
C LEU A 199 -9.50 18.47 -14.87
N TRP A 200 -9.20 18.27 -16.17
CA TRP A 200 -9.75 17.20 -16.99
C TRP A 200 -8.67 16.49 -17.79
N ASN A 201 -9.03 15.70 -18.76
CA ASN A 201 -8.07 14.98 -19.60
C ASN A 201 -8.33 15.18 -21.08
N ARG A 202 -7.27 15.02 -21.89
CA ARG A 202 -7.40 14.61 -23.29
C ARG A 202 -6.83 13.21 -23.44
N VAL A 203 -7.44 12.41 -24.28
CA VAL A 203 -7.04 11.04 -24.55
C VAL A 203 -7.07 10.73 -26.04
N GLN A 204 -6.09 9.95 -26.51
CA GLN A 204 -6.05 9.56 -27.90
C GLN A 204 -6.72 8.21 -28.12
N VAL A 205 -7.70 8.17 -29.02
CA VAL A 205 -8.41 6.96 -29.46
C VAL A 205 -8.41 6.94 -30.98
N ASP A 206 -8.04 5.80 -31.59
CA ASP A 206 -7.99 5.60 -33.04
C ASP A 206 -7.21 6.68 -33.81
N GLY A 207 -6.18 7.22 -33.16
CA GLY A 207 -5.27 8.24 -33.74
C GLY A 207 -5.70 9.69 -33.54
N HIS A 208 -6.91 9.95 -33.02
CA HIS A 208 -7.42 11.28 -32.74
C HIS A 208 -7.48 11.61 -31.26
N TRP A 209 -7.19 12.84 -30.90
CA TRP A 209 -7.34 13.35 -29.55
C TRP A 209 -8.78 13.79 -29.28
N TYR A 210 -9.30 13.41 -28.13
CA TYR A 210 -10.61 13.76 -27.62
C TYR A 210 -10.52 14.37 -26.24
N ASN A 211 -11.41 15.31 -25.93
CA ASN A 211 -11.60 15.79 -24.57
C ASN A 211 -12.45 14.80 -23.76
N ILE A 212 -12.14 14.66 -22.48
CA ILE A 212 -12.87 13.79 -21.57
C ILE A 212 -12.84 14.33 -20.15
N ASP A 213 -14.01 14.43 -19.50
CA ASP A 213 -14.14 14.86 -18.11
C ASP A 213 -14.97 13.90 -17.28
N LEU A 214 -14.30 13.07 -16.54
CA LEU A 214 -14.94 12.09 -15.66
C LEU A 214 -15.70 12.75 -14.50
N THR A 215 -15.30 13.96 -14.09
CA THR A 215 -15.94 14.68 -12.99
C THR A 215 -17.34 15.14 -13.35
N TRP A 216 -17.51 15.66 -14.56
CA TRP A 216 -18.79 16.15 -15.03
C TRP A 216 -19.69 15.05 -15.58
N ASP A 217 -19.12 13.89 -15.90
CA ASP A 217 -19.88 12.67 -16.21
C ASP A 217 -20.26 11.86 -14.95
N ASP A 218 -19.80 12.25 -13.75
CA ASP A 218 -20.26 11.69 -12.48
C ASP A 218 -21.58 12.35 -12.05
N LEU A 219 -22.69 11.71 -12.38
CA LEU A 219 -24.04 12.18 -12.03
C LEU A 219 -24.46 11.84 -10.60
N GLY A 220 -23.56 11.21 -9.82
CA GLY A 220 -23.80 10.76 -8.47
C GLY A 220 -24.66 9.49 -8.36
N GLY A 221 -24.63 8.84 -7.20
CA GLY A 221 -25.50 7.70 -6.89
C GLY A 221 -25.39 6.51 -7.84
N GLN A 222 -24.19 6.19 -8.33
CA GLN A 222 -23.93 5.09 -9.28
C GLN A 222 -24.46 5.34 -10.71
N ASN A 223 -24.67 6.60 -11.08
CA ASN A 223 -25.07 6.98 -12.43
C ASN A 223 -23.87 7.56 -13.19
N VAL A 224 -23.66 7.08 -14.41
CA VAL A 224 -22.59 7.50 -15.31
C VAL A 224 -23.18 8.29 -16.46
N GLY A 225 -22.76 9.54 -16.60
CA GLY A 225 -22.99 10.37 -17.77
C GLY A 225 -21.98 10.09 -18.88
N TYR A 226 -22.27 10.63 -20.05
CA TYR A 226 -21.37 10.58 -21.20
C TYR A 226 -21.43 11.89 -22.01
N ASP A 227 -21.88 12.97 -21.39
CA ASP A 227 -21.96 14.28 -22.03
C ASP A 227 -20.56 14.89 -22.22
N TYR A 228 -19.58 14.38 -21.47
CA TYR A 228 -18.16 14.78 -21.53
C TYR A 228 -17.23 13.62 -21.88
N PHE A 229 -17.75 12.52 -22.41
CA PHE A 229 -16.97 11.35 -22.81
C PHE A 229 -16.55 11.45 -24.28
N LEU A 230 -15.26 11.50 -24.56
CA LEU A 230 -14.64 11.50 -25.91
C LEU A 230 -15.24 12.55 -26.86
N LYS A 231 -15.23 13.80 -26.41
CA LYS A 231 -15.84 14.95 -27.14
C LYS A 231 -14.83 15.62 -28.07
N SER A 232 -15.35 16.04 -29.24
CA SER A 232 -14.69 17.02 -30.10
C SER A 232 -14.77 18.42 -29.46
N ASP A 233 -13.95 19.37 -29.93
CA ASP A 233 -14.00 20.75 -29.43
C ASP A 233 -15.34 21.43 -29.72
N ALA A 234 -16.03 21.02 -30.81
CA ALA A 234 -17.35 21.53 -31.13
C ALA A 234 -18.41 21.20 -30.08
N ASP A 235 -18.29 20.05 -29.43
CA ASP A 235 -19.22 19.56 -28.40
C ASP A 235 -18.70 19.78 -26.97
N TRP A 236 -17.53 20.44 -26.79
CA TRP A 236 -16.88 20.65 -25.50
C TRP A 236 -17.42 21.92 -24.83
N GLN A 237 -18.49 21.77 -24.06
CA GLN A 237 -19.18 22.89 -23.43
C GLN A 237 -18.71 23.11 -21.98
N GLY A 238 -18.71 24.39 -21.56
CA GLY A 238 -18.50 24.77 -20.16
C GLY A 238 -17.03 24.84 -19.72
N HIS A 239 -16.08 24.37 -20.52
CA HIS A 239 -14.65 24.50 -20.29
C HIS A 239 -14.10 25.69 -21.09
N ASP A 240 -13.08 26.35 -20.57
CA ASP A 240 -12.46 27.52 -21.20
C ASP A 240 -11.64 27.18 -22.45
N HIS A 241 -11.20 25.94 -22.58
CA HIS A 241 -10.55 25.43 -23.77
C HIS A 241 -10.77 23.92 -23.94
N GLY A 242 -10.57 23.45 -25.15
CA GLY A 242 -10.47 22.05 -25.53
C GLY A 242 -9.10 21.75 -26.12
N GLY A 243 -8.98 20.65 -26.82
CA GLY A 243 -7.75 20.24 -27.48
C GLY A 243 -7.93 18.97 -28.31
N SER A 244 -9.17 18.73 -28.74
CA SER A 244 -9.52 17.68 -29.67
C SER A 244 -9.05 18.05 -31.07
N ASP A 245 -8.50 17.10 -31.83
CA ASP A 245 -8.25 17.19 -33.25
C ASP A 245 -9.28 16.38 -34.06
N ALA A 246 -10.24 15.77 -33.37
CA ALA A 246 -11.34 15.03 -33.99
C ALA A 246 -12.43 16.01 -34.49
N GLU A 247 -12.94 15.78 -35.70
CA GLU A 247 -14.03 16.59 -36.29
C GLU A 247 -15.37 16.40 -35.53
N THR A 248 -15.59 15.19 -35.02
CA THR A 248 -16.83 14.81 -34.31
C THR A 248 -16.52 14.03 -33.06
N SER A 249 -17.38 14.14 -32.06
CA SER A 249 -17.36 13.31 -30.85
C SER A 249 -17.59 11.84 -31.17
N MET A 250 -17.07 10.95 -30.32
CA MET A 250 -17.33 9.51 -30.45
C MET A 250 -18.68 9.13 -29.86
N ASP A 251 -19.39 8.24 -30.56
CA ASP A 251 -20.61 7.63 -30.03
C ASP A 251 -20.28 6.66 -28.89
N VAL A 252 -21.15 6.66 -27.89
CA VAL A 252 -21.03 5.73 -26.76
C VAL A 252 -21.59 4.36 -27.14
N THR A 253 -20.73 3.39 -27.29
CA THR A 253 -21.07 2.03 -27.72
C THR A 253 -20.51 0.96 -26.77
N GLY A 254 -20.82 -0.30 -27.03
CA GLY A 254 -20.26 -1.44 -26.33
C GLY A 254 -20.96 -1.74 -24.99
N LYS A 255 -20.18 -2.21 -24.01
CA LYS A 255 -20.69 -2.63 -22.71
C LYS A 255 -21.22 -1.46 -21.90
N THR A 256 -22.22 -1.72 -21.05
CA THR A 256 -22.73 -0.77 -20.06
C THR A 256 -21.70 -0.51 -18.96
N ALA A 257 -21.83 0.62 -18.25
CA ALA A 257 -20.96 0.98 -17.15
C ALA A 257 -20.93 -0.13 -16.07
N ALA A 258 -22.08 -0.72 -15.74
CA ALA A 258 -22.16 -1.81 -14.77
C ALA A 258 -21.43 -3.09 -15.23
N GLU A 259 -21.39 -3.38 -16.53
CA GLU A 259 -20.65 -4.53 -17.08
C GLU A 259 -19.15 -4.28 -17.00
N TYR A 260 -18.66 -3.08 -17.33
CA TYR A 260 -17.26 -2.71 -17.15
C TYR A 260 -16.85 -2.72 -15.68
N TYR A 261 -17.67 -2.16 -14.79
CA TYR A 261 -17.38 -2.15 -13.35
C TYR A 261 -17.21 -3.57 -12.78
N ARG A 262 -18.03 -4.52 -13.21
CA ARG A 262 -17.92 -5.94 -12.79
C ARG A 262 -16.64 -6.64 -13.27
N MET A 263 -15.93 -6.10 -14.25
CA MET A 263 -14.62 -6.62 -14.65
C MET A 263 -13.57 -6.43 -13.56
N PHE A 264 -13.76 -5.47 -12.67
CA PHE A 264 -12.82 -5.14 -11.62
C PHE A 264 -13.24 -5.78 -10.30
N PRO A 265 -12.35 -6.54 -9.64
CA PRO A 265 -12.65 -7.11 -8.33
C PRO A 265 -12.69 -6.00 -7.27
N ASN A 266 -13.29 -6.30 -6.12
CA ASN A 266 -13.17 -5.41 -4.96
C ASN A 266 -11.74 -5.42 -4.41
N TYR A 267 -10.89 -4.58 -4.98
CA TYR A 267 -9.48 -4.49 -4.62
C TYR A 267 -9.25 -4.11 -3.15
N ASN A 268 -10.12 -3.32 -2.54
CA ASN A 268 -10.00 -2.94 -1.14
C ASN A 268 -10.23 -4.14 -0.23
N ALA A 269 -11.24 -4.96 -0.52
CA ALA A 269 -11.46 -6.21 0.21
C ALA A 269 -10.28 -7.18 0.07
N ILE A 270 -9.75 -7.36 -1.15
CA ILE A 270 -8.57 -8.21 -1.38
C ILE A 270 -7.38 -7.72 -0.57
N MET A 271 -7.12 -6.41 -0.54
CA MET A 271 -6.02 -5.82 0.23
C MET A 271 -6.20 -6.08 1.73
N ILE A 272 -7.39 -5.83 2.28
CA ILE A 272 -7.70 -6.05 3.70
C ILE A 272 -7.48 -7.52 4.07
N TRP A 273 -8.05 -8.46 3.31
CA TRP A 273 -7.87 -9.89 3.56
C TRP A 273 -6.42 -10.35 3.43
N SER A 274 -5.66 -9.77 2.50
CA SER A 274 -4.23 -10.06 2.37
C SER A 274 -3.44 -9.58 3.60
N ILE A 275 -3.73 -8.39 4.11
CA ILE A 275 -3.11 -7.87 5.34
C ILE A 275 -3.45 -8.75 6.54
N ILE A 276 -4.72 -9.13 6.71
CA ILE A 276 -5.17 -10.03 7.78
C ILE A 276 -4.42 -11.38 7.68
N GLY A 277 -4.31 -11.94 6.48
CA GLY A 277 -3.59 -13.18 6.24
C GLY A 277 -2.10 -13.10 6.63
N VAL A 278 -1.42 -12.01 6.28
CA VAL A 278 -0.01 -11.78 6.66
C VAL A 278 0.15 -11.66 8.18
N ILE A 279 -0.75 -10.92 8.85
CA ILE A 279 -0.75 -10.78 10.31
C ILE A 279 -0.97 -12.14 10.98
N ALA A 280 -1.96 -12.92 10.52
CA ALA A 280 -2.27 -14.24 11.04
C ALA A 280 -1.08 -15.22 10.87
N ALA A 281 -0.45 -15.22 9.69
CA ALA A 281 0.75 -16.03 9.42
C ALA A 281 1.94 -15.62 10.31
N GLY A 282 2.15 -14.33 10.50
CA GLY A 282 3.17 -13.79 11.40
C GLY A 282 2.94 -14.22 12.86
N PHE A 283 1.68 -14.17 13.32
CA PHE A 283 1.31 -14.61 14.65
C PHE A 283 1.50 -16.12 14.82
N ALA A 284 1.08 -16.93 13.85
CA ALA A 284 1.31 -18.38 13.87
C ALA A 284 2.80 -18.74 13.93
N LEU A 285 3.62 -18.05 13.12
CA LEU A 285 5.08 -18.20 13.16
C LEU A 285 5.65 -17.82 14.53
N TYR A 286 5.18 -16.74 15.12
CA TYR A 286 5.60 -16.30 16.46
C TYR A 286 5.28 -17.35 17.53
N ILE A 287 4.06 -17.89 17.55
CA ILE A 287 3.66 -18.97 18.47
C ILE A 287 4.53 -20.21 18.27
N TRP A 288 4.79 -20.62 17.02
CA TRP A 288 5.66 -21.75 16.71
C TRP A 288 7.11 -21.53 17.20
N LEU A 289 7.66 -20.32 17.06
CA LEU A 289 8.98 -19.98 17.57
C LEU A 289 9.03 -20.03 19.11
N LEU A 290 7.96 -19.56 19.79
CA LEU A 290 7.84 -19.66 21.24
C LEU A 290 7.78 -21.13 21.71
N ASP A 291 6.98 -21.97 21.05
CA ASP A 291 6.89 -23.40 21.37
C ASP A 291 8.26 -24.08 21.19
N ARG A 292 8.96 -23.79 20.07
CA ARG A 292 10.34 -24.30 19.86
C ARG A 292 11.31 -23.85 20.96
N LYS A 293 11.19 -22.59 21.41
CA LYS A 293 12.05 -22.07 22.49
C LYS A 293 11.75 -22.76 23.82
N MET A 294 10.48 -23.00 24.13
CA MET A 294 10.06 -23.72 25.33
C MET A 294 10.52 -25.20 25.31
N LYS A 295 10.37 -25.88 24.17
CA LYS A 295 10.84 -27.26 23.99
C LYS A 295 12.36 -27.37 24.17
N ARG A 296 13.12 -26.42 23.63
CA ARG A 296 14.59 -26.37 23.84
C ARG A 296 14.98 -26.22 25.31
N LYS A 297 14.31 -25.30 26.04
CA LYS A 297 14.56 -25.11 27.47
C LYS A 297 14.20 -26.35 28.29
N LYS A 298 13.10 -27.03 27.97
CA LYS A 298 12.71 -28.29 28.63
C LYS A 298 13.73 -29.37 28.38
N LEU A 299 14.24 -29.50 27.14
CA LEU A 299 15.26 -30.49 26.79
C LEU A 299 16.61 -30.20 27.48
N GLU A 300 16.97 -28.92 27.57
CA GLU A 300 18.21 -28.49 28.27
C GLU A 300 18.13 -28.82 29.77
N LYS A 301 16.98 -28.52 30.40
CA LYS A 301 16.71 -28.85 31.79
C LYS A 301 16.78 -30.38 32.04
N ALA A 302 16.11 -31.16 31.19
CA ALA A 302 16.16 -32.64 31.29
C ALA A 302 17.56 -33.19 31.09
N ARG A 303 18.40 -32.60 30.24
CA ARG A 303 19.80 -32.99 30.08
C ARG A 303 20.65 -32.70 31.33
N LEU A 304 20.41 -31.53 31.95
CA LEU A 304 21.12 -31.17 33.20
C LEU A 304 20.74 -32.12 34.33
N GLU A 305 19.44 -32.41 34.50
CA GLU A 305 18.92 -33.36 35.50
C GLU A 305 19.51 -34.76 35.28
N ALA A 306 19.58 -35.24 34.04
CA ALA A 306 20.19 -36.52 33.71
C ALA A 306 21.71 -36.55 33.97
N GLN A 307 22.44 -35.46 33.76
CA GLN A 307 23.86 -35.35 34.06
C GLN A 307 24.12 -35.37 35.57
N GLU A 308 23.30 -34.64 36.35
CA GLU A 308 23.39 -34.66 37.82
C GLU A 308 23.12 -36.08 38.39
N GLU A 309 22.11 -36.78 37.83
CA GLU A 309 21.77 -38.12 38.22
C GLU A 309 22.90 -39.13 37.88
N ALA A 310 23.49 -39.01 36.68
CA ALA A 310 24.63 -39.82 36.29
C ALA A 310 25.85 -39.58 37.21
N GLN A 311 26.13 -38.34 37.59
CA GLN A 311 27.20 -38.01 38.54
C GLN A 311 26.96 -38.60 39.92
N ARG A 312 25.71 -38.54 40.42
CA ARG A 312 25.33 -39.19 41.71
C ARG A 312 25.52 -40.70 41.67
N MET A 313 25.12 -41.32 40.57
CA MET A 313 25.32 -42.78 40.39
C MET A 313 26.78 -43.16 40.30
N GLU A 314 27.62 -42.37 39.64
CA GLU A 314 29.06 -42.60 39.58
C GLU A 314 29.71 -42.45 40.97
N GLU A 315 29.29 -41.45 41.74
CA GLU A 315 29.80 -41.24 43.11
C GLU A 315 29.36 -42.38 44.05
N LEU A 316 28.10 -42.86 43.94
CA LEU A 316 27.62 -44.04 44.66
C LEU A 316 28.42 -45.29 44.28
N HIS A 317 28.71 -45.49 43.01
CA HIS A 317 29.48 -46.63 42.56
C HIS A 317 30.95 -46.59 43.10
N LYS A 318 31.59 -45.44 43.13
CA LYS A 318 32.94 -45.25 43.77
C LYS A 318 32.86 -45.51 45.26
N ARG A 319 31.80 -45.08 45.98
CA ARG A 319 31.66 -45.39 47.41
C ARG A 319 31.41 -46.88 47.66
N MET A 320 30.67 -47.56 46.82
CA MET A 320 30.49 -49.03 46.94
C MET A 320 31.79 -49.80 46.67
N GLN A 321 32.61 -49.39 45.70
CA GLN A 321 33.91 -49.99 45.44
C GLN A 321 34.90 -49.84 46.63
N VAL A 322 34.88 -48.71 47.32
CA VAL A 322 35.67 -48.50 48.54
C VAL A 322 35.20 -49.41 49.66
N VAL A 323 33.93 -49.58 49.85
CA VAL A 323 33.36 -50.46 50.87
C VAL A 323 33.58 -51.92 50.55
N THR A 324 33.45 -52.36 49.29
CA THR A 324 33.79 -53.78 48.91
C THR A 324 35.28 -54.05 48.96
N GLY A 325 36.12 -53.08 48.61
CA GLY A 325 37.57 -53.21 48.75
C GLY A 325 38.01 -53.34 50.21
N ALA A 326 37.36 -52.66 51.14
CA ALA A 326 37.62 -52.76 52.56
C ALA A 326 37.21 -54.12 53.19
N PHE A 327 36.29 -54.85 52.55
CA PHE A 327 35.89 -56.20 52.99
C PHE A 327 36.76 -57.34 52.41
N THR A 328 37.59 -57.08 51.42
CA THR A 328 38.46 -58.09 50.81
C THR A 328 39.83 -58.20 51.50
N ASP A 329 40.16 -57.25 52.37
CA ASP A 329 41.46 -57.32 53.13
C ASP A 329 41.35 -58.04 54.48
N GLU A 330 40.18 -58.53 54.93
CA GLU A 330 39.98 -59.23 56.18
C GLU A 330 39.07 -60.44 56.06
N ALA A 331 39.51 -61.50 55.34
CA ALA A 331 38.97 -62.85 55.56
C ALA A 331 39.70 -63.90 54.70
N THR A 332 40.79 -64.43 55.20
CA THR A 332 41.19 -65.80 54.92
C THR A 332 40.32 -66.76 55.71
N VAL A 333 39.37 -67.42 55.05
CA VAL A 333 38.66 -68.60 55.53
C VAL A 333 38.56 -69.61 54.39
N PRO A 334 38.79 -70.90 54.62
CA PRO A 334 38.97 -71.89 53.56
C PRO A 334 37.71 -72.39 52.96
N ALA A 335 37.81 -72.78 51.71
CA ALA A 335 36.70 -73.30 50.88
C ALA A 335 36.05 -74.53 51.52
N ASN A 336 34.72 -74.55 51.46
CA ASN A 336 33.90 -75.75 51.47
C ASN A 336 33.05 -75.80 50.25
N GLU A 337 33.26 -76.82 49.42
CA GLU A 337 32.48 -77.15 48.25
C GLU A 337 31.08 -77.66 48.63
N ASN A 338 30.11 -77.34 47.78
CA ASN A 338 28.78 -77.90 47.64
C ASN A 338 27.64 -77.06 48.16
N ALA A 339 27.07 -76.27 47.22
CA ALA A 339 25.62 -76.21 47.04
C ALA A 339 25.27 -75.45 45.73
N VAL A 340 24.95 -76.20 44.73
CA VAL A 340 24.25 -75.77 43.52
C VAL A 340 22.77 -75.48 43.85
N THR A 341 22.27 -74.30 43.58
CA THR A 341 20.85 -74.14 43.25
C THR A 341 20.64 -72.88 42.40
N ASP A 342 19.99 -73.16 41.30
CA ASP A 342 19.42 -72.32 40.26
C ASP A 342 18.75 -71.02 40.75
N TYR A 343 19.07 -69.93 40.11
CA TYR A 343 18.12 -68.85 39.92
C TYR A 343 18.14 -68.39 38.46
N GLN A 344 17.04 -68.72 37.75
CA GLN A 344 16.72 -68.28 36.43
C GLN A 344 16.49 -66.75 36.42
N THR A 345 17.18 -66.07 35.57
CA THR A 345 16.93 -64.67 35.22
C THR A 345 15.75 -64.58 34.24
N ALA A 346 14.70 -63.90 34.63
CA ALA A 346 13.60 -63.48 33.72
C ALA A 346 13.91 -62.09 33.13
N PRO A 347 13.69 -61.88 31.84
CA PRO A 347 13.90 -60.56 31.21
C PRO A 347 12.65 -59.70 31.40
N TYR A 348 12.84 -58.47 31.87
CA TYR A 348 11.83 -57.41 31.80
C TYR A 348 11.76 -56.85 30.39
N THR A 349 10.69 -57.19 29.69
CA THR A 349 10.28 -56.50 28.45
C THR A 349 9.44 -55.31 28.79
N THR A 350 9.87 -54.17 28.29
CA THR A 350 9.14 -52.90 28.25
C THR A 350 7.98 -53.00 27.26
N GLN A 351 6.74 -52.91 27.73
CA GLN A 351 5.57 -52.57 26.92
C GLN A 351 4.88 -51.40 27.58
N MET A 352 4.92 -50.27 26.93
CA MET A 352 3.89 -49.25 26.96
C MET A 352 3.75 -48.67 25.56
N ALA A 353 2.81 -49.22 24.87
CA ALA A 353 2.21 -48.64 23.68
C ALA A 353 0.73 -48.35 23.95
N GLU A 354 0.32 -47.23 23.46
CA GLU A 354 -1.01 -46.93 22.94
C GLU A 354 -2.24 -47.14 23.83
N ASN A 355 -2.89 -46.04 24.16
CA ASN A 355 -4.33 -45.92 24.01
C ASN A 355 -4.70 -44.48 23.70
N VAL A 356 -5.08 -44.29 22.44
CA VAL A 356 -5.87 -43.17 21.92
C VAL A 356 -7.32 -43.58 22.16
N ASP A 357 -8.09 -42.75 22.77
CA ASP A 357 -9.53 -42.90 22.81
C ASP A 357 -10.19 -41.71 22.11
N GLU A 358 -10.80 -42.04 20.99
CA GLU A 358 -11.80 -41.23 20.27
C GLU A 358 -13.13 -41.36 21.00
N THR A 359 -13.79 -40.29 21.23
CA THR A 359 -15.26 -40.09 21.30
C THR A 359 -15.51 -38.70 21.88
N THR A 360 -16.27 -37.81 21.36
CA THR A 360 -17.59 -37.79 20.77
C THR A 360 -17.89 -36.38 20.22
N MET A 361 -18.45 -36.37 19.04
CA MET A 361 -19.22 -35.24 18.51
C MET A 361 -20.42 -34.94 19.39
N ASN A 362 -20.79 -33.71 19.51
CA ASN A 362 -22.19 -33.33 19.40
C ASN A 362 -22.41 -31.90 18.90
N HIS A 363 -23.33 -31.82 17.98
CA HIS A 363 -23.98 -30.66 17.42
C HIS A 363 -24.67 -29.81 18.48
N GLU A 364 -24.64 -28.48 18.30
CA GLU A 364 -25.81 -27.64 18.54
C GLU A 364 -25.72 -26.36 17.73
N GLN A 365 -26.70 -26.18 16.84
CA GLN A 365 -27.09 -24.90 16.26
C GLN A 365 -28.01 -24.17 17.23
N PRO A 366 -28.04 -22.84 17.19
CA PRO A 366 -29.24 -22.10 17.51
C PRO A 366 -29.83 -21.36 16.32
N GLN A 367 -31.12 -21.39 16.34
CA GLN A 367 -32.12 -20.87 15.46
C GLN A 367 -32.17 -19.34 15.38
N THR A 368 -32.71 -18.89 14.26
CA THR A 368 -33.24 -17.58 13.89
C THR A 368 -34.26 -17.02 14.91
N ALA A 369 -34.23 -15.70 15.08
CA ALA A 369 -35.40 -14.92 15.46
C ALA A 369 -35.39 -13.57 14.80
N ASP A 370 -36.47 -13.31 14.06
CA ASP A 370 -36.97 -12.05 13.49
C ASP A 370 -37.31 -11.03 14.57
N SER A 371 -37.25 -9.76 14.21
CA SER A 371 -38.28 -8.71 14.37
C SER A 371 -37.65 -7.32 14.16
N ALA A 372 -38.01 -6.61 13.11
CA ALA A 372 -39.10 -5.64 12.96
C ALA A 372 -38.81 -4.24 13.48
N GLU A 373 -38.83 -3.31 12.49
CA GLU A 373 -39.38 -1.96 12.48
C GLU A 373 -39.08 -0.94 13.59
N SER A 374 -38.51 0.20 13.17
CA SER A 374 -39.28 1.45 13.27
C SER A 374 -38.59 2.62 12.59
N ALA A 375 -39.38 3.33 11.79
CA ALA A 375 -39.08 4.59 11.13
C ALA A 375 -39.03 5.75 12.14
N SER A 376 -38.17 6.74 11.90
CA SER A 376 -38.39 8.10 12.36
C SER A 376 -37.79 9.09 11.38
N GLN A 377 -38.69 9.86 10.80
CA GLN A 377 -38.40 11.10 10.07
C GLN A 377 -37.85 12.15 11.01
N ASN A 378 -36.89 12.93 10.57
CA ASN A 378 -36.90 14.34 10.95
C ASN A 378 -36.30 15.23 9.84
N LYS A 379 -37.05 16.31 9.61
CA LYS A 379 -36.82 17.38 8.67
C LYS A 379 -35.83 18.41 9.24
N GLY A 380 -35.09 19.05 8.35
CA GLY A 380 -35.01 20.52 8.42
C GLY A 380 -33.63 21.11 8.69
N SER A 381 -33.29 21.89 7.79
CA SER A 381 -32.78 23.24 7.77
C SER A 381 -31.39 23.39 7.14
N GLY A 382 -31.41 24.15 6.07
CA GLY A 382 -30.24 24.62 5.36
C GLY A 382 -29.45 25.67 6.15
N ALA A 383 -28.16 25.67 5.88
CA ALA A 383 -27.33 26.84 6.09
C ALA A 383 -26.28 26.89 4.96
N HIS A 384 -26.47 27.84 4.08
CA HIS A 384 -25.43 28.31 3.16
C HIS A 384 -24.33 28.99 3.99
N SER A 385 -23.08 28.54 3.86
CA SER A 385 -21.93 29.35 4.22
C SER A 385 -20.98 29.41 3.03
N GLY A 386 -21.03 30.53 2.33
CA GLY A 386 -20.05 30.91 1.33
C GLY A 386 -18.73 31.22 2.00
N PHE A 387 -17.66 30.61 1.49
CA PHE A 387 -16.30 30.95 1.88
C PHE A 387 -15.76 32.02 0.91
N ARG A 388 -15.67 33.24 1.40
CA ARG A 388 -15.08 34.39 0.71
C ARG A 388 -13.58 34.39 1.03
N LEU A 389 -12.74 34.25 0.02
CA LEU A 389 -11.32 34.61 0.13
C LEU A 389 -11.22 36.13 0.19
N LYS A 390 -10.64 36.65 1.26
CA LYS A 390 -10.21 38.03 1.38
C LYS A 390 -9.01 38.25 0.44
N GLN A 391 -9.16 39.16 -0.49
CA GLN A 391 -8.06 39.93 -1.05
C GLN A 391 -7.73 40.99 -0.01
N ASP A 392 -6.54 40.98 0.51
CA ASP A 392 -5.96 42.11 1.22
C ASP A 392 -5.00 42.83 0.27
N ASP A 393 -5.22 44.14 0.15
CA ASP A 393 -4.47 45.12 -0.62
C ASP A 393 -2.96 45.16 -0.31
#